data_d40e30ad0c95da881e31ffa71c55e124
#
_entry.id   d40e30ad0c95da881e31ffa71c55e124
#
_cell.length_a   1.000
_cell.length_b   1.000
_cell.length_c   1.000
_cell.angle_alpha   90.00
_cell.angle_beta   90.00
_cell.angle_gamma   90.00
#
_symmetry.space_group_name_H-M   'P 1'
#
loop_
_entity.id
_entity.type
_entity.pdbx_description
1 polymer ?
#
loop_
_entity_poly.entity_id
_entity_poly.type
_entity_poly.pdbx_seq_one_letter_code
_entity_poly.pdbx_strand_id
1 'polypeptide(L)'
;MTDPRRVLVVDDQEDIREMARLVLTGAGYEVATAGSGREGLRLARQTPFDLMLLDINMPELDGWATLRLLRADETQDDLKVAMFSIKSEVRDKVAGLKDGAIDYVTKPFSVDELVNRVSRILASAVPTASPR
;
A
#
# COMPACT_ATOMS: atom_id res chain seq x y z
N MET A 1 -22.38 -9.27 -9.88
CA MET A 1 -20.91 -9.34 -9.87
C MET A 1 -20.33 -8.05 -9.28
N THR A 2 -19.40 -8.20 -8.40
CA THR A 2 -18.70 -7.03 -7.85
C THR A 2 -17.51 -6.68 -8.72
N ASP A 3 -17.20 -5.40 -8.78
CA ASP A 3 -15.98 -4.94 -9.45
C ASP A 3 -14.75 -5.49 -8.73
N PRO A 4 -13.67 -5.75 -9.46
CA PRO A 4 -12.43 -6.17 -8.80
C PRO A 4 -11.91 -5.08 -7.87
N ARG A 5 -11.27 -5.52 -6.79
CA ARG A 5 -10.60 -4.60 -5.87
C ARG A 5 -9.41 -3.97 -6.57
N ARG A 6 -9.16 -2.73 -6.25
CA ARG A 6 -8.12 -1.92 -6.89
C ARG A 6 -6.97 -1.68 -5.93
N VAL A 7 -5.77 -2.01 -6.37
CA VAL A 7 -4.55 -1.89 -5.57
C VAL A 7 -3.57 -0.95 -6.26
N LEU A 8 -3.03 -0.01 -5.51
CA LEU A 8 -1.98 0.89 -5.98
C LEU A 8 -0.66 0.46 -5.34
N VAL A 9 0.34 0.16 -6.17
CA VAL A 9 1.67 -0.22 -5.70
C VAL A 9 2.61 0.96 -5.89
N VAL A 10 3.17 1.46 -4.79
CA VAL A 10 4.06 2.63 -4.79
C VAL A 10 5.44 2.17 -4.33
N ASP A 11 6.39 2.14 -5.26
CA ASP A 11 7.76 1.68 -5.01
C ASP A 11 8.67 2.30 -6.07
N ASP A 12 9.82 2.82 -5.67
CA ASP A 12 10.73 3.44 -6.63
C ASP A 12 11.52 2.42 -7.47
N GLN A 13 11.51 1.15 -7.07
CA GLN A 13 12.18 0.09 -7.82
C GLN A 13 11.22 -0.53 -8.84
N GLU A 14 11.52 -0.34 -10.10
CA GLU A 14 10.65 -0.78 -11.19
C GLU A 14 10.38 -2.28 -11.18
N ASP A 15 11.41 -3.09 -10.93
CA ASP A 15 11.25 -4.54 -10.92
C ASP A 15 10.35 -5.02 -9.79
N ILE A 16 10.39 -4.37 -8.64
CA ILE A 16 9.49 -4.69 -7.52
C ILE A 16 8.07 -4.32 -7.88
N ARG A 17 7.86 -3.12 -8.44
CA ARG A 17 6.53 -2.68 -8.88
C ARG A 17 5.94 -3.67 -9.88
N GLU A 18 6.75 -4.05 -10.86
CA GLU A 18 6.28 -4.92 -11.93
C GLU A 18 5.97 -6.31 -11.41
N MET A 19 6.80 -6.85 -10.53
CA MET A 19 6.54 -8.14 -9.92
C MET A 19 5.23 -8.13 -9.13
N ALA A 20 5.05 -7.11 -8.29
CA ALA A 20 3.82 -6.99 -7.50
C ALA A 20 2.60 -6.85 -8.40
N ARG A 21 2.72 -6.05 -9.47
CA ARG A 21 1.64 -5.87 -10.44
C ARG A 21 1.24 -7.18 -11.09
N LEU A 22 2.22 -7.95 -11.55
CA LEU A 22 1.95 -9.23 -12.21
C LEU A 22 1.29 -10.22 -11.27
N VAL A 23 1.82 -10.32 -10.05
CA VAL A 23 1.28 -11.25 -9.05
C VAL A 23 -0.16 -10.91 -8.70
N LEU A 24 -0.42 -9.65 -8.42
CA LEU A 24 -1.76 -9.23 -7.97
C LEU A 24 -2.77 -9.21 -9.10
N THR A 25 -2.35 -8.83 -10.30
CA THR A 25 -3.21 -8.93 -11.48
C THR A 25 -3.62 -10.38 -11.74
N GLY A 26 -2.66 -11.30 -11.60
CA GLY A 26 -2.93 -12.73 -11.73
C GLY A 26 -3.89 -13.26 -10.68
N ALA A 27 -3.98 -12.61 -9.55
CA ALA A 27 -4.90 -12.98 -8.47
C ALA A 27 -6.28 -12.32 -8.61
N GLY A 28 -6.50 -11.53 -9.65
CA GLY A 28 -7.81 -10.95 -9.93
C GLY A 28 -7.99 -9.50 -9.51
N TYR A 29 -6.93 -8.83 -9.07
CA TYR A 29 -7.01 -7.41 -8.69
C TYR A 29 -6.72 -6.51 -9.90
N GLU A 30 -7.31 -5.32 -9.88
CA GLU A 30 -6.88 -4.25 -10.78
C GLU A 30 -5.72 -3.52 -10.11
N VAL A 31 -4.60 -3.38 -10.81
CA VAL A 31 -3.38 -2.85 -10.21
C VAL A 31 -2.87 -1.67 -11.02
N ALA A 32 -2.61 -0.56 -10.33
CA ALA A 32 -1.85 0.55 -10.88
C ALA A 32 -0.56 0.68 -10.09
N THR A 33 0.43 1.33 -10.69
CA THR A 33 1.74 1.50 -10.07
C THR A 33 2.17 2.94 -10.09
N ALA A 34 2.97 3.32 -9.09
CA ALA A 34 3.58 4.64 -9.01
C ALA A 34 5.03 4.49 -8.59
N GLY A 35 5.91 5.28 -9.17
CA GLY A 35 7.35 5.21 -8.91
C GLY A 35 7.83 6.17 -7.82
N SER A 36 6.93 6.93 -7.21
CA SER A 36 7.28 7.88 -6.16
C SER A 36 6.07 8.13 -5.25
N GLY A 37 6.33 8.67 -4.08
CA GLY A 37 5.27 9.05 -3.16
C GLY A 37 4.36 10.11 -3.75
N ARG A 38 4.92 11.10 -4.45
CA ARG A 38 4.13 12.16 -5.09
C ARG A 38 3.18 11.59 -6.13
N GLU A 39 3.68 10.70 -6.97
CA GLU A 39 2.85 10.06 -7.98
C GLU A 39 1.75 9.21 -7.35
N GLY A 40 2.10 8.49 -6.28
CA GLY A 40 1.12 7.69 -5.54
C GLY A 40 -0.02 8.54 -4.99
N LEU A 41 0.31 9.67 -4.39
CA LEU A 41 -0.70 10.60 -3.88
C LEU A 41 -1.56 11.16 -5.00
N ARG A 42 -0.95 11.50 -6.12
CA ARG A 42 -1.68 12.01 -7.28
C ARG A 42 -2.67 10.98 -7.82
N LEU A 43 -2.24 9.75 -7.99
CA LEU A 43 -3.10 8.69 -8.49
C LEU A 43 -4.23 8.37 -7.51
N ALA A 44 -3.95 8.39 -6.22
CA ALA A 44 -4.98 8.13 -5.21
C ALA A 44 -6.08 9.18 -5.23
N ARG A 45 -5.75 10.41 -5.60
CA ARG A 45 -6.75 11.49 -5.73
C ARG A 45 -7.58 11.37 -7.01
N GLN A 46 -6.98 10.85 -8.08
CA GLN A 46 -7.64 10.74 -9.38
C GLN A 46 -8.60 9.57 -9.47
N THR A 47 -8.30 8.50 -8.74
CA THR A 47 -9.01 7.24 -8.88
C THR A 47 -9.13 6.59 -7.50
N PRO A 48 -10.29 6.07 -7.13
CA PRO A 48 -10.41 5.38 -5.84
C PRO A 48 -9.70 4.03 -5.88
N PHE A 49 -8.90 3.77 -4.86
CA PHE A 49 -8.24 2.47 -4.63
C PHE A 49 -8.72 1.89 -3.32
N ASP A 50 -8.65 0.57 -3.21
CA ASP A 50 -9.00 -0.14 -1.98
C ASP A 50 -7.80 -0.32 -1.07
N LEU A 51 -6.62 -0.44 -1.66
CA LEU A 51 -5.37 -0.67 -0.93
C LEU A 51 -4.21 0.03 -1.63
N MET A 52 -3.35 0.65 -0.85
CA MET A 52 -2.05 1.14 -1.31
C MET A 52 -0.95 0.31 -0.64
N LEU A 53 -0.10 -0.32 -1.44
CA LEU A 53 1.15 -0.92 -0.97
C LEU A 53 2.23 0.13 -1.12
N LEU A 54 2.82 0.56 -0.03
CA LEU A 54 3.66 1.76 0.00
C LEU A 54 5.05 1.42 0.52
N ASP A 55 6.05 1.58 -0.35
CA ASP A 55 7.45 1.38 0.02
C ASP A 55 7.89 2.44 1.03
N ILE A 56 8.65 2.02 2.01
CA ILE A 56 9.16 2.93 3.05
C ILE A 56 10.31 3.76 2.50
N ASN A 57 11.28 3.13 1.84
CA ASN A 57 12.51 3.80 1.43
C ASN A 57 12.42 4.28 -0.02
N MET A 58 12.04 5.53 -0.18
CA MET A 58 11.99 6.17 -1.48
C MET A 58 12.69 7.53 -1.41
N PRO A 59 13.34 7.96 -2.51
CA PRO A 59 13.97 9.27 -2.53
C PRO A 59 12.93 10.39 -2.46
N GLU A 60 13.34 11.54 -1.99
CA GLU A 60 12.57 12.76 -1.85
C GLU A 60 11.44 12.66 -0.82
N LEU A 61 10.40 11.91 -1.12
CA LEU A 61 9.26 11.71 -0.22
C LEU A 61 9.18 10.24 0.15
N ASP A 62 9.65 9.88 1.34
CA ASP A 62 9.64 8.48 1.78
C ASP A 62 8.22 8.00 2.11
N GLY A 63 8.12 6.69 2.41
CA GLY A 63 6.81 6.08 2.66
C GLY A 63 6.09 6.66 3.87
N TRP A 64 6.81 6.96 4.94
CA TRP A 64 6.18 7.53 6.14
C TRP A 64 5.61 8.92 5.87
N ALA A 65 6.38 9.76 5.17
CA ALA A 65 5.93 11.09 4.80
C ALA A 65 4.74 11.02 3.85
N THR A 66 4.77 10.09 2.90
CA THR A 66 3.67 9.88 1.98
C THR A 66 2.40 9.47 2.73
N LEU A 67 2.53 8.54 3.68
CA LEU A 67 1.40 8.08 4.49
C LEU A 67 0.79 9.24 5.30
N ARG A 68 1.63 10.07 5.90
CA ARG A 68 1.14 11.22 6.68
C ARG A 68 0.36 12.20 5.80
N LEU A 69 0.87 12.47 4.60
CA LEU A 69 0.16 13.35 3.66
C LEU A 69 -1.16 12.74 3.20
N LEU A 70 -1.17 11.44 2.96
CA LEU A 70 -2.40 10.74 2.60
C LEU A 70 -3.44 10.85 3.72
N ARG A 71 -3.03 10.63 4.96
CA ARG A 71 -3.93 10.67 6.13
C ARG A 71 -4.38 12.07 6.50
N ALA A 72 -3.64 13.10 6.06
CA ALA A 72 -4.08 14.49 6.21
C ALA A 72 -5.25 14.82 5.28
N ASP A 73 -5.47 14.02 4.24
CA ASP A 73 -6.57 14.18 3.29
C ASP A 73 -7.73 13.29 3.73
N GLU A 74 -8.74 13.88 4.34
CA GLU A 74 -9.89 13.14 4.88
C GLU A 74 -10.66 12.37 3.81
N THR A 75 -10.57 12.77 2.55
CA THR A 75 -11.24 12.06 1.46
C THR A 75 -10.60 10.68 1.21
N GLN A 76 -9.42 10.44 1.76
CA GLN A 76 -8.68 9.18 1.61
C GLN A 76 -8.78 8.28 2.85
N ASP A 77 -9.66 8.58 3.78
CA ASP A 77 -9.77 7.80 5.03
C ASP A 77 -10.10 6.33 4.80
N ASP A 78 -10.79 6.01 3.72
CA ASP A 78 -11.18 4.62 3.41
C ASP A 78 -10.08 3.83 2.69
N LEU A 79 -9.03 4.50 2.24
CA LEU A 79 -7.93 3.83 1.55
C LEU A 79 -7.04 3.12 2.57
N LYS A 80 -7.01 1.81 2.48
CA LYS A 80 -6.14 1.00 3.33
C LYS A 80 -4.71 1.10 2.85
N VAL A 81 -3.76 1.17 3.78
CA VAL A 81 -2.34 1.26 3.46
C VAL A 81 -1.58 0.16 4.18
N ALA A 82 -0.81 -0.61 3.42
CA ALA A 82 0.15 -1.55 3.97
C ALA A 82 1.55 -1.10 3.58
N MET A 83 2.45 -1.03 4.54
CA MET A 83 3.83 -0.63 4.26
C MET A 83 4.59 -1.78 3.64
N PHE A 84 5.31 -1.48 2.57
CA PHE A 84 6.11 -2.45 1.81
C PHE A 84 7.55 -2.30 2.29
N SER A 85 8.02 -3.24 3.09
CA SER A 85 9.22 -3.03 3.88
C SER A 85 10.16 -4.23 3.82
N ILE A 86 11.47 -3.96 3.88
CA ILE A 86 12.44 -5.03 4.10
C ILE A 86 12.38 -5.49 5.56
N LYS A 87 12.75 -6.74 5.78
CA LYS A 87 12.65 -7.37 7.10
C LYS A 87 13.39 -6.62 8.20
N SER A 88 14.52 -5.98 7.86
CA SER A 88 15.31 -5.23 8.84
C SER A 88 14.61 -3.99 9.39
N GLU A 89 13.50 -3.58 8.79
CA GLU A 89 12.74 -2.40 9.21
C GLU A 89 11.50 -2.74 10.03
N VAL A 90 11.41 -3.98 10.50
CA VAL A 90 10.25 -4.44 11.28
C VAL A 90 10.02 -3.59 12.53
N ARG A 91 11.08 -3.03 13.12
CA ARG A 91 10.96 -2.15 14.29
C ARG A 91 10.14 -0.90 14.02
N ASP A 92 10.00 -0.50 12.75
CA ASP A 92 9.21 0.67 12.37
C ASP A 92 7.71 0.37 12.33
N LYS A 93 7.34 -0.87 12.56
CA LYS A 93 5.97 -1.34 12.50
C LYS A 93 5.02 -0.58 13.42
N VAL A 94 5.46 -0.33 14.64
CA VAL A 94 4.63 0.38 15.62
C VAL A 94 4.38 1.81 15.17
N ALA A 95 5.42 2.48 14.65
CA ALA A 95 5.29 3.85 14.16
C ALA A 95 4.33 3.91 12.97
N GLY A 96 4.41 2.94 12.04
CA GLY A 96 3.52 2.89 10.89
C GLY A 96 2.06 2.71 11.27
N LEU A 97 1.79 1.89 12.28
CA LEU A 97 0.43 1.69 12.76
C LEU A 97 -0.13 2.97 13.39
N LYS A 98 0.71 3.72 14.08
CA LYS A 98 0.31 5.02 14.63
C LYS A 98 0.00 6.04 13.55
N ASP A 99 0.69 5.96 12.41
CA ASP A 99 0.50 6.89 11.30
C ASP A 99 -0.65 6.47 10.37
N GLY A 100 -1.34 5.38 10.68
CA GLY A 100 -2.51 4.96 9.93
C GLY A 100 -2.30 3.87 8.90
N ALA A 101 -1.16 3.19 8.94
CA ALA A 101 -0.98 1.97 8.15
C ALA A 101 -1.68 0.82 8.85
N ILE A 102 -2.26 -0.08 8.07
CA ILE A 102 -3.01 -1.21 8.61
C ILE A 102 -2.14 -2.45 8.79
N ASP A 103 -1.11 -2.61 7.97
CA ASP A 103 -0.30 -3.82 7.99
C ASP A 103 1.03 -3.59 7.27
N TYR A 104 1.82 -4.64 7.21
CA TYR A 104 3.12 -4.67 6.54
C TYR A 104 3.19 -5.83 5.59
N VAL A 105 3.86 -5.63 4.45
CA VAL A 105 4.26 -6.70 3.56
C VAL A 105 5.78 -6.66 3.49
N THR A 106 6.42 -7.75 3.87
CA THR A 106 7.89 -7.80 3.91
C THR A 106 8.48 -8.19 2.56
N LYS A 107 9.60 -7.58 2.24
CA LYS A 107 10.41 -7.93 1.07
C LYS A 107 11.60 -8.78 1.54
N PRO A 108 12.01 -9.78 0.80
CA PRO A 108 11.34 -10.33 -0.37
C PRO A 108 10.08 -11.09 0.00
N PHE A 109 9.19 -11.23 -0.95
CA PHE A 109 7.92 -11.94 -0.75
C PHE A 109 7.81 -13.07 -1.80
N SER A 110 7.11 -14.14 -1.43
CA SER A 110 6.68 -15.13 -2.41
C SER A 110 5.33 -14.68 -3.00
N VAL A 111 4.95 -15.32 -4.10
CA VAL A 111 3.64 -15.05 -4.71
C VAL A 111 2.53 -15.29 -3.69
N ASP A 112 2.57 -16.43 -3.01
CA ASP A 112 1.54 -16.80 -2.05
C ASP A 112 1.49 -15.83 -0.85
N GLU A 113 2.63 -15.40 -0.36
CA GLU A 113 2.69 -14.44 0.75
C GLU A 113 2.06 -13.12 0.39
N LEU A 114 2.38 -12.59 -0.79
CA LEU A 114 1.83 -11.31 -1.23
C LEU A 114 0.31 -11.42 -1.43
N VAL A 115 -0.14 -12.44 -2.15
CA VAL A 115 -1.55 -12.63 -2.42
C VAL A 115 -2.34 -12.84 -1.13
N ASN A 116 -1.84 -13.70 -0.24
CA ASN A 116 -2.52 -13.97 1.02
C ASN A 116 -2.59 -12.74 1.92
N ARG A 117 -1.52 -11.96 1.98
CA ARG A 117 -1.50 -10.75 2.81
C ARG A 117 -2.49 -9.72 2.28
N VAL A 118 -2.45 -9.46 0.98
CA VAL A 118 -3.36 -8.50 0.34
C VAL A 118 -4.82 -8.93 0.52
N SER A 119 -5.11 -10.20 0.28
CA SER A 119 -6.46 -10.73 0.44
C SER A 119 -6.96 -10.54 1.87
N ARG A 120 -6.11 -10.78 2.84
CA ARG A 120 -6.47 -10.65 4.26
C ARG A 120 -6.74 -9.20 4.65
N ILE A 121 -5.89 -8.29 4.17
CA ILE A 121 -6.06 -6.85 4.42
C ILE A 121 -7.38 -6.37 3.84
N LEU A 122 -7.67 -6.74 2.61
CA LEU A 122 -8.88 -6.30 1.93
C LEU A 122 -10.14 -6.91 2.52
N ALA A 123 -10.04 -8.08 3.12
CA ALA A 123 -11.16 -8.72 3.80
C ALA A 123 -11.44 -8.10 5.18
N SER A 124 -10.49 -7.35 5.73
CA SER A 124 -10.65 -6.75 7.05
C SER A 124 -11.68 -5.63 7.02
N ALA A 125 -12.58 -5.62 7.99
CA ALA A 125 -13.54 -4.53 8.16
C ALA A 125 -12.96 -3.37 8.98
N VAL A 126 -11.76 -3.54 9.53
CA VAL A 126 -11.14 -2.52 10.37
C VAL A 126 -10.72 -1.34 9.51
N PRO A 127 -11.13 -0.10 9.84
CA PRO A 127 -10.71 1.08 9.10
C PRO A 127 -9.21 1.28 9.23
N THR A 128 -8.59 1.84 8.20
CA THR A 128 -7.18 2.14 8.21
C THR A 128 -6.86 3.35 9.05
N ALA A 129 -7.80 4.29 9.13
CA ALA A 129 -7.61 5.47 9.95
C ALA A 129 -7.80 5.13 11.41
N SER A 130 -7.02 5.77 12.28
CA SER A 130 -7.19 5.62 13.70
C SER A 130 -8.59 6.04 14.13
N PRO A 131 -9.14 5.45 15.19
CA PRO A 131 -10.40 5.93 15.73
C PRO A 131 -10.30 7.41 16.06
N ARG A 132 -11.29 8.11 15.74
CA ARG A 132 -11.34 9.55 15.94
C ARG A 132 -12.11 9.91 17.19
#